data_f1208a7a80a19eb94ebbc57e867b3fd4
#
_entry.id   f1208a7a80a19eb94ebbc57e867b3fd4
#
_cell.length_a   1.000
_cell.length_b   1.000
_cell.length_c   1.000
_cell.angle_alpha   90.00
_cell.angle_beta   90.00
_cell.angle_gamma   90.00
#
_symmetry.space_group_name_H-M   'P 1'
#
loop_
_entity.id
_entity.type
_entity.pdbx_description
1 polymer ?
#
loop_
_entity_poly.entity_id
_entity_poly.type
_entity_poly.pdbx_seq_one_letter_code
_entity_poly.pdbx_strand_id
1 'polypeptide(L)'
;MLLHLCASVGSLKTKVTAVYINHGLQKDAEKWALHCSKISEKLNVTFLSLKVNAQPNHRESPEEAARNARYAALKSLVGTNEIILLAQHQEDQFETVLLQLFRGSGLRGLSGMPACIDFGSGLLLRPLLNVPKQEIIQYAETQKLKWIDDPSNGCDDFDRNFLRNQIAPLIKQRWPSVDKTVARSAQHCANANLLITELINDRFDQFYNPKRKSLDLTRLSTLNEIQKASILRHWFAALGLRPPSQALLQAMIDQLIGAEPDSCLSIDNQGHVFKRFQQTLFCLPSSFFKKETVPKIWPQHEQTIAMVNGFSLIRTPSSSGISQELWQASNVTILYRRGGEKIKLPGRNHHQTLKNLYQQSHIPPWERNIRPLIFLNNQLAAVAGLWIDDWAWAETPDNCIQISWEPTINYYI
;
A
#
# COMPACT_ATOMS: atom_id res chain seq x y z
N MET A 1 -7.95 -10.64 -32.24
CA MET A 1 -9.35 -11.00 -31.95
C MET A 1 -10.06 -9.97 -31.08
N LEU A 2 -9.67 -9.68 -29.83
CA LEU A 2 -10.41 -8.79 -28.93
C LEU A 2 -10.65 -7.39 -29.54
N LEU A 3 -9.61 -6.76 -30.09
CA LEU A 3 -9.73 -5.47 -30.77
C LEU A 3 -10.73 -5.52 -31.94
N HIS A 4 -10.70 -6.59 -32.74
CA HIS A 4 -11.62 -6.79 -33.86
C HIS A 4 -13.07 -6.92 -33.37
N LEU A 5 -13.31 -7.67 -32.28
CA LEU A 5 -14.64 -7.79 -31.68
C LEU A 5 -15.16 -6.43 -31.20
N CYS A 6 -14.33 -5.68 -30.46
CA CYS A 6 -14.71 -4.35 -29.97
C CYS A 6 -15.03 -3.39 -31.11
N ALA A 7 -14.25 -3.42 -32.19
CA ALA A 7 -14.48 -2.59 -33.38
C ALA A 7 -15.72 -3.00 -34.19
N SER A 8 -16.15 -4.27 -34.08
CA SER A 8 -17.34 -4.80 -34.77
C SER A 8 -18.65 -4.44 -34.08
N VAL A 9 -18.61 -4.07 -32.79
CA VAL A 9 -19.78 -3.62 -32.05
C VAL A 9 -20.00 -2.13 -32.32
N GLY A 10 -21.00 -1.81 -33.15
CA GLY A 10 -21.21 -0.45 -33.64
C GLY A 10 -21.28 0.65 -32.58
N SER A 11 -21.88 0.37 -31.41
CA SER A 11 -21.98 1.31 -30.29
C SER A 11 -20.64 1.58 -29.58
N LEU A 12 -19.63 0.70 -29.73
CA LEU A 12 -18.32 0.81 -29.10
C LEU A 12 -17.25 1.38 -30.03
N LYS A 13 -17.45 1.31 -31.36
CA LYS A 13 -16.41 1.58 -32.36
C LYS A 13 -15.70 2.92 -32.18
N THR A 14 -16.41 3.97 -31.85
CA THR A 14 -15.87 5.33 -31.66
C THR A 14 -15.25 5.56 -30.26
N LYS A 15 -15.40 4.59 -29.34
CA LYS A 15 -14.96 4.70 -27.96
C LYS A 15 -13.73 3.81 -27.65
N VAL A 16 -13.23 3.07 -28.65
CA VAL A 16 -12.12 2.15 -28.47
C VAL A 16 -10.81 2.82 -28.84
N THR A 17 -9.82 2.70 -27.96
CA THR A 17 -8.42 3.06 -28.21
C THR A 17 -7.56 1.81 -28.04
N ALA A 18 -6.78 1.47 -29.06
CA ALA A 18 -5.80 0.40 -28.99
C ALA A 18 -4.48 0.93 -28.40
N VAL A 19 -4.01 0.34 -27.31
CA VAL A 19 -2.79 0.76 -26.62
C VAL A 19 -1.71 -0.29 -26.77
N TYR A 20 -0.55 0.09 -27.30
CA TYR A 20 0.65 -0.73 -27.38
C TYR A 20 1.69 -0.23 -26.38
N ILE A 21 2.19 -1.11 -25.51
CA ILE A 21 3.24 -0.77 -24.54
C ILE A 21 4.56 -1.37 -25.02
N ASN A 22 5.50 -0.51 -25.35
CA ASN A 22 6.85 -0.89 -25.74
C ASN A 22 7.78 -0.89 -24.52
N HIS A 23 8.22 -2.06 -24.08
CA HIS A 23 9.12 -2.24 -22.96
C HIS A 23 10.59 -2.01 -23.29
N GLY A 24 10.94 -1.83 -24.57
CA GLY A 24 12.33 -1.69 -25.03
C GLY A 24 13.18 -2.96 -24.96
N LEU A 25 12.59 -4.10 -24.58
CA LEU A 25 13.34 -5.36 -24.38
C LEU A 25 13.54 -6.15 -25.70
N GLN A 26 12.70 -5.91 -26.69
CA GLN A 26 12.69 -6.65 -27.96
C GLN A 26 13.17 -5.78 -29.11
N LYS A 27 14.08 -6.33 -29.94
CA LYS A 27 14.63 -5.61 -31.11
C LYS A 27 13.55 -5.24 -32.15
N ASP A 28 12.51 -6.06 -32.26
CA ASP A 28 11.41 -5.88 -33.22
C ASP A 28 10.20 -5.10 -32.66
N ALA A 29 10.30 -4.52 -31.45
CA ALA A 29 9.22 -3.82 -30.79
C ALA A 29 8.61 -2.67 -31.65
N GLU A 30 9.44 -1.94 -32.42
CA GLU A 30 8.97 -0.89 -33.34
C GLU A 30 8.20 -1.45 -34.55
N LYS A 31 8.63 -2.62 -35.07
CA LYS A 31 7.90 -3.30 -36.16
C LYS A 31 6.54 -3.79 -35.67
N TRP A 32 6.47 -4.25 -34.42
CA TRP A 32 5.22 -4.69 -33.81
C TRP A 32 4.29 -3.51 -33.53
N ALA A 33 4.81 -2.37 -33.08
CA ALA A 33 4.04 -1.14 -32.96
C ALA A 33 3.43 -0.70 -34.29
N LEU A 34 4.23 -0.74 -35.37
CA LEU A 34 3.75 -0.41 -36.72
C LEU A 34 2.66 -1.39 -37.20
N HIS A 35 2.81 -2.69 -36.92
CA HIS A 35 1.79 -3.69 -37.23
C HIS A 35 0.48 -3.40 -36.48
N CYS A 36 0.54 -3.12 -35.19
CA CYS A 36 -0.63 -2.78 -34.38
C CYS A 36 -1.30 -1.49 -34.88
N SER A 37 -0.51 -0.47 -35.24
CA SER A 37 -1.01 0.78 -35.84
C SER A 37 -1.79 0.54 -37.12
N LYS A 38 -1.23 -0.26 -38.05
CA LYS A 38 -1.89 -0.59 -39.36
C LYS A 38 -3.19 -1.37 -39.14
N ILE A 39 -3.25 -2.26 -38.14
CA ILE A 39 -4.49 -2.99 -37.83
C ILE A 39 -5.53 -2.03 -37.25
N SER A 40 -5.13 -1.14 -36.34
CA SER A 40 -6.03 -0.16 -35.73
C SER A 40 -6.61 0.81 -36.79
N GLU A 41 -5.78 1.26 -37.72
CA GLU A 41 -6.20 2.08 -38.85
C GLU A 41 -7.26 1.39 -39.73
N LYS A 42 -7.03 0.11 -40.09
CA LYS A 42 -7.99 -0.70 -40.84
C LYS A 42 -9.34 -0.88 -40.15
N LEU A 43 -9.32 -0.89 -38.81
CA LEU A 43 -10.53 -1.01 -38.00
C LEU A 43 -11.16 0.32 -37.63
N ASN A 44 -10.56 1.43 -38.08
CA ASN A 44 -10.93 2.81 -37.69
C ASN A 44 -10.96 3.00 -36.16
N VAL A 45 -9.91 2.49 -35.48
CA VAL A 45 -9.73 2.58 -34.04
C VAL A 45 -8.51 3.47 -33.76
N THR A 46 -8.62 4.35 -32.76
CA THR A 46 -7.49 5.18 -32.30
C THR A 46 -6.36 4.28 -31.79
N PHE A 47 -5.10 4.61 -32.16
CA PHE A 47 -3.92 3.86 -31.73
C PHE A 47 -3.00 4.74 -30.89
N LEU A 48 -2.56 4.22 -29.76
CA LEU A 48 -1.58 4.85 -28.87
C LEU A 48 -0.41 3.90 -28.61
N SER A 49 0.82 4.37 -28.82
CA SER A 49 2.04 3.63 -28.48
C SER A 49 2.79 4.35 -27.38
N LEU A 50 3.11 3.64 -26.28
CA LEU A 50 3.84 4.16 -25.14
C LEU A 50 5.13 3.38 -24.93
N LYS A 51 6.24 4.10 -24.75
CA LYS A 51 7.53 3.51 -24.32
C LYS A 51 7.60 3.56 -22.81
N VAL A 52 7.98 2.45 -22.19
CA VAL A 52 8.18 2.32 -20.74
C VAL A 52 9.56 1.80 -20.42
N ASN A 53 10.12 2.22 -19.30
CA ASN A 53 11.34 1.64 -18.77
C ASN A 53 10.99 0.40 -17.96
N ALA A 54 11.43 -0.77 -18.41
CA ALA A 54 11.20 -2.07 -17.79
C ALA A 54 12.48 -2.65 -17.15
N GLN A 55 13.44 -1.82 -16.75
CA GLN A 55 14.63 -2.27 -16.04
C GLN A 55 14.24 -2.83 -14.67
N PRO A 56 14.68 -4.07 -14.34
CA PRO A 56 14.36 -4.68 -13.06
C PRO A 56 15.07 -3.97 -11.90
N ASN A 57 14.34 -3.79 -10.80
CA ASN A 57 14.92 -3.38 -9.53
C ASN A 57 15.66 -4.54 -8.87
N HIS A 58 16.42 -4.25 -7.80
CA HIS A 58 17.11 -5.29 -7.02
C HIS A 58 16.12 -6.36 -6.54
N ARG A 59 16.36 -7.63 -6.89
CA ARG A 59 15.51 -8.82 -6.61
C ARG A 59 14.18 -8.90 -7.38
N GLU A 60 14.01 -8.14 -8.44
CA GLU A 60 12.86 -8.23 -9.34
C GLU A 60 13.26 -8.99 -10.61
N SER A 61 12.41 -9.91 -11.08
CA SER A 61 12.66 -10.58 -12.37
C SER A 61 12.37 -9.63 -13.54
N PRO A 62 13.05 -9.80 -14.70
CA PRO A 62 12.77 -8.98 -15.88
C PRO A 62 11.30 -9.03 -16.32
N GLU A 63 10.65 -10.21 -16.20
CA GLU A 63 9.23 -10.37 -16.51
C GLU A 63 8.35 -9.58 -15.56
N GLU A 64 8.64 -9.61 -14.26
CA GLU A 64 7.91 -8.86 -13.24
C GLU A 64 8.08 -7.35 -13.44
N ALA A 65 9.30 -6.88 -13.72
CA ALA A 65 9.59 -5.48 -14.01
C ALA A 65 8.82 -5.00 -15.26
N ALA A 66 8.84 -5.76 -16.34
CA ALA A 66 8.09 -5.44 -17.56
C ALA A 66 6.57 -5.42 -17.33
N ARG A 67 6.06 -6.38 -16.55
CA ARG A 67 4.67 -6.42 -16.13
C ARG A 67 4.30 -5.20 -15.30
N ASN A 68 5.08 -4.86 -14.28
CA ASN A 68 4.84 -3.72 -13.40
C ASN A 68 4.85 -2.40 -14.17
N ALA A 69 5.85 -2.20 -15.04
CA ALA A 69 5.94 -1.02 -15.90
C ALA A 69 4.71 -0.89 -16.83
N ARG A 70 4.27 -1.99 -17.45
CA ARG A 70 3.07 -2.03 -18.28
C ARG A 70 1.82 -1.65 -17.51
N TYR A 71 1.61 -2.26 -16.33
CA TYR A 71 0.42 -1.97 -15.53
C TYR A 71 0.42 -0.53 -14.99
N ALA A 72 1.59 0.01 -14.61
CA ALA A 72 1.74 1.40 -14.20
C ALA A 72 1.35 2.37 -15.34
N ALA A 73 1.85 2.13 -16.56
CA ALA A 73 1.52 2.93 -17.73
C ALA A 73 0.03 2.85 -18.09
N LEU A 74 -0.56 1.64 -18.09
CA LEU A 74 -1.98 1.48 -18.33
C LEU A 74 -2.82 2.18 -17.25
N LYS A 75 -2.39 2.12 -15.98
CA LYS A 75 -3.10 2.75 -14.86
C LYS A 75 -3.11 4.28 -14.98
N SER A 76 -2.06 4.89 -15.53
CA SER A 76 -2.01 6.35 -15.74
C SER A 76 -2.88 6.84 -16.89
N LEU A 77 -3.30 5.94 -17.79
CA LEU A 77 -4.16 6.28 -18.94
C LEU A 77 -5.65 6.21 -18.61
N VAL A 78 -6.03 5.45 -17.58
CA VAL A 78 -7.44 5.17 -17.29
C VAL A 78 -8.07 6.31 -16.53
N GLY A 79 -9.04 6.98 -17.16
CA GLY A 79 -9.89 7.98 -16.54
C GLY A 79 -11.11 7.38 -15.84
N THR A 80 -11.89 8.26 -15.21
CA THR A 80 -13.18 7.90 -14.62
C THR A 80 -14.13 7.39 -15.70
N ASN A 81 -14.80 6.27 -15.47
CA ASN A 81 -15.67 5.57 -16.41
C ASN A 81 -14.98 4.98 -17.65
N GLU A 82 -13.67 4.82 -17.62
CA GLU A 82 -12.93 4.11 -18.65
C GLU A 82 -12.59 2.68 -18.24
N ILE A 83 -12.42 1.80 -19.23
CA ILE A 83 -12.20 0.38 -19.03
C ILE A 83 -11.01 -0.08 -19.86
N ILE A 84 -10.02 -0.70 -19.22
CA ILE A 84 -8.97 -1.45 -19.89
C ILE A 84 -9.45 -2.87 -20.18
N LEU A 85 -9.35 -3.29 -21.42
CA LEU A 85 -9.61 -4.67 -21.83
C LEU A 85 -8.30 -5.42 -22.07
N LEU A 86 -8.13 -6.58 -21.42
CA LEU A 86 -7.00 -7.48 -21.66
C LEU A 86 -7.49 -8.79 -22.26
N ALA A 87 -6.74 -9.30 -23.24
CA ALA A 87 -7.06 -10.53 -23.97
C ALA A 87 -6.54 -11.80 -23.30
N GLN A 88 -6.45 -11.83 -21.98
CA GLN A 88 -6.10 -13.03 -21.21
C GLN A 88 -7.22 -14.06 -21.35
N HIS A 89 -6.85 -15.34 -21.55
CA HIS A 89 -7.77 -16.43 -21.89
C HIS A 89 -7.65 -17.60 -20.91
N GLN A 90 -8.36 -18.69 -21.16
CA GLN A 90 -8.50 -19.81 -20.23
C GLN A 90 -7.15 -20.49 -19.89
N GLU A 91 -6.26 -20.65 -20.87
CA GLU A 91 -4.92 -21.21 -20.64
C GLU A 91 -4.05 -20.26 -19.80
N ASP A 92 -4.19 -18.93 -19.95
CA ASP A 92 -3.48 -17.98 -19.07
C ASP A 92 -3.95 -18.10 -17.62
N GLN A 93 -5.23 -18.41 -17.41
CA GLN A 93 -5.77 -18.69 -16.08
C GLN A 93 -5.19 -19.97 -15.49
N PHE A 94 -5.14 -21.05 -16.28
CA PHE A 94 -4.52 -22.33 -15.90
C PHE A 94 -3.06 -22.13 -15.47
N GLU A 95 -2.25 -21.49 -16.31
CA GLU A 95 -0.86 -21.16 -16.02
C GLU A 95 -0.72 -20.37 -14.72
N THR A 96 -1.56 -19.35 -14.55
CA THR A 96 -1.52 -18.49 -13.36
C THR A 96 -1.83 -19.28 -12.09
N VAL A 97 -2.83 -20.13 -12.11
CA VAL A 97 -3.22 -20.96 -10.95
C VAL A 97 -2.11 -21.93 -10.57
N LEU A 98 -1.49 -22.60 -11.57
CA LEU A 98 -0.38 -23.52 -11.30
C LEU A 98 0.86 -22.81 -10.73
N LEU A 99 1.23 -21.65 -11.30
CA LEU A 99 2.33 -20.86 -10.75
C LEU A 99 2.06 -20.41 -9.31
N GLN A 100 0.82 -20.05 -9.00
CA GLN A 100 0.44 -19.70 -7.63
C GLN A 100 0.46 -20.91 -6.68
N LEU A 101 0.05 -22.08 -7.17
CA LEU A 101 0.12 -23.34 -6.41
C LEU A 101 1.57 -23.70 -6.07
N PHE A 102 2.49 -23.62 -7.03
CA PHE A 102 3.92 -23.92 -6.82
C PHE A 102 4.61 -22.92 -5.87
N ARG A 103 4.07 -21.71 -5.77
CA ARG A 103 4.53 -20.68 -4.79
C ARG A 103 3.90 -20.84 -3.40
N GLY A 104 3.08 -21.86 -3.17
CA GLY A 104 2.41 -22.09 -1.89
C GLY A 104 1.35 -21.05 -1.56
N SER A 105 0.69 -20.48 -2.57
CA SER A 105 -0.32 -19.45 -2.36
C SER A 105 -1.59 -20.00 -1.71
N GLY A 106 -2.19 -19.20 -0.80
CA GLY A 106 -3.52 -19.49 -0.25
C GLY A 106 -4.66 -19.14 -1.21
N LEU A 107 -5.89 -19.13 -0.71
CA LEU A 107 -7.13 -18.95 -1.49
C LEU A 107 -7.08 -17.76 -2.45
N ARG A 108 -6.53 -16.60 -2.01
CA ARG A 108 -6.42 -15.40 -2.85
C ARG A 108 -5.56 -15.64 -4.11
N GLY A 109 -4.44 -16.33 -3.99
CA GLY A 109 -3.57 -16.65 -5.13
C GLY A 109 -4.18 -17.74 -6.02
N LEU A 110 -4.74 -18.78 -5.41
CA LEU A 110 -5.41 -19.89 -6.12
C LEU A 110 -6.71 -19.46 -6.81
N SER A 111 -7.26 -18.31 -6.47
CA SER A 111 -8.38 -17.67 -7.21
C SER A 111 -7.99 -17.26 -8.63
N GLY A 112 -6.69 -17.29 -8.97
CA GLY A 112 -6.19 -16.90 -10.28
C GLY A 112 -6.42 -15.42 -10.59
N MET A 113 -6.66 -15.11 -11.88
CA MET A 113 -6.96 -13.75 -12.33
C MET A 113 -8.46 -13.48 -12.25
N PRO A 114 -8.89 -12.40 -11.60
CA PRO A 114 -10.29 -11.99 -11.61
C PRO A 114 -10.71 -11.45 -13.00
N ALA A 115 -11.97 -11.67 -13.37
CA ALA A 115 -12.53 -11.17 -14.62
C ALA A 115 -12.62 -9.64 -14.66
N CYS A 116 -12.86 -9.01 -13.50
CA CYS A 116 -12.97 -7.56 -13.32
C CYS A 116 -12.24 -7.12 -12.06
N ILE A 117 -11.53 -5.99 -12.11
CA ILE A 117 -10.92 -5.32 -10.95
C ILE A 117 -10.99 -3.81 -11.09
N ASP A 118 -10.98 -3.09 -9.98
CA ASP A 118 -10.70 -1.66 -9.95
C ASP A 118 -9.29 -1.38 -10.44
N PHE A 119 -9.14 -0.40 -11.31
CA PHE A 119 -7.85 -0.11 -11.94
C PHE A 119 -7.66 1.38 -12.20
N GLY A 120 -6.83 2.02 -11.41
CA GLY A 120 -6.70 3.48 -11.45
C GLY A 120 -8.00 4.16 -11.05
N SER A 121 -8.51 5.02 -11.93
CA SER A 121 -9.81 5.69 -11.75
C SER A 121 -10.97 4.94 -12.44
N GLY A 122 -10.70 3.82 -13.08
CA GLY A 122 -11.66 3.01 -13.84
C GLY A 122 -11.54 1.53 -13.55
N LEU A 123 -11.79 0.69 -14.54
CA LEU A 123 -11.84 -0.77 -14.42
C LEU A 123 -10.87 -1.46 -15.37
N LEU A 124 -10.45 -2.68 -15.01
CA LEU A 124 -9.77 -3.59 -15.91
C LEU A 124 -10.58 -4.87 -16.04
N LEU A 125 -10.94 -5.23 -17.26
CA LEU A 125 -11.71 -6.42 -17.60
C LEU A 125 -10.90 -7.43 -18.43
N ARG A 126 -11.21 -8.72 -18.23
CA ARG A 126 -10.65 -9.86 -18.98
C ARG A 126 -11.78 -10.65 -19.63
N PRO A 127 -12.38 -10.15 -20.72
CA PRO A 127 -13.60 -10.74 -21.28
C PRO A 127 -13.37 -12.15 -21.87
N LEU A 128 -12.13 -12.49 -22.22
CA LEU A 128 -11.79 -13.80 -22.81
C LEU A 128 -11.33 -14.83 -21.78
N LEU A 129 -11.37 -14.54 -20.48
CA LEU A 129 -10.77 -15.36 -19.43
C LEU A 129 -11.31 -16.79 -19.36
N ASN A 130 -12.55 -16.98 -19.79
CA ASN A 130 -13.19 -18.30 -19.85
C ASN A 130 -13.22 -18.90 -21.26
N VAL A 131 -12.59 -18.24 -22.25
CA VAL A 131 -12.57 -18.67 -23.64
C VAL A 131 -11.31 -19.53 -23.90
N PRO A 132 -11.42 -20.74 -24.43
CA PRO A 132 -10.27 -21.55 -24.82
C PRO A 132 -9.46 -20.87 -25.93
N LYS A 133 -8.13 -20.98 -25.87
CA LYS A 133 -7.23 -20.44 -26.90
C LYS A 133 -7.56 -20.93 -28.29
N GLN A 134 -7.99 -22.19 -28.41
CA GLN A 134 -8.37 -22.77 -29.69
C GLN A 134 -9.53 -22.02 -30.36
N GLU A 135 -10.54 -21.59 -29.62
CA GLU A 135 -11.65 -20.81 -30.15
C GLU A 135 -11.18 -19.41 -30.61
N ILE A 136 -10.19 -18.82 -29.88
CA ILE A 136 -9.59 -17.54 -30.24
C ILE A 136 -8.85 -17.65 -31.58
N ILE A 137 -8.08 -18.73 -31.78
CA ILE A 137 -7.37 -19.00 -33.02
C ILE A 137 -8.35 -19.25 -34.16
N GLN A 138 -9.36 -20.11 -33.97
CA GLN A 138 -10.39 -20.40 -34.96
C GLN A 138 -11.13 -19.13 -35.42
N TYR A 139 -11.47 -18.25 -34.47
CA TYR A 139 -12.05 -16.95 -34.81
C TYR A 139 -11.10 -16.10 -35.66
N ALA A 140 -9.81 -16.03 -35.27
CA ALA A 140 -8.82 -15.22 -35.99
C ALA A 140 -8.62 -15.75 -37.43
N GLU A 141 -8.59 -17.05 -37.64
CA GLU A 141 -8.51 -17.69 -38.95
C GLU A 141 -9.78 -17.43 -39.81
N THR A 142 -10.96 -17.63 -39.22
CA THR A 142 -12.25 -17.40 -39.88
C THR A 142 -12.38 -15.94 -40.35
N GLN A 143 -11.92 -15.00 -39.53
CA GLN A 143 -11.93 -13.56 -39.87
C GLN A 143 -10.67 -13.12 -40.62
N LYS A 144 -9.79 -14.05 -41.02
CA LYS A 144 -8.54 -13.79 -41.76
C LYS A 144 -7.67 -12.71 -41.10
N LEU A 145 -7.65 -12.68 -39.78
CA LEU A 145 -6.84 -11.73 -39.00
C LEU A 145 -5.37 -12.09 -39.12
N LYS A 146 -4.52 -11.07 -39.22
CA LYS A 146 -3.06 -11.25 -39.18
C LYS A 146 -2.56 -10.93 -37.79
N TRP A 147 -1.69 -11.81 -37.23
CA TRP A 147 -1.03 -11.59 -35.94
C TRP A 147 0.48 -11.79 -36.04
N ILE A 148 1.18 -11.46 -35.00
CA ILE A 148 2.61 -11.66 -34.86
C ILE A 148 2.82 -12.64 -33.71
N ASP A 149 3.66 -13.63 -33.94
CA ASP A 149 4.14 -14.51 -32.89
C ASP A 149 5.42 -13.93 -32.30
N ASP A 150 5.41 -13.70 -30.98
CA ASP A 150 6.59 -13.22 -30.25
C ASP A 150 7.59 -14.37 -30.08
N PRO A 151 8.82 -14.28 -30.62
CA PRO A 151 9.83 -15.34 -30.50
C PRO A 151 10.16 -15.68 -29.05
N SER A 152 10.01 -14.75 -28.11
CA SER A 152 10.25 -15.00 -26.69
C SER A 152 9.30 -16.02 -26.06
N ASN A 153 8.15 -16.31 -26.69
CA ASN A 153 7.22 -17.33 -26.23
C ASN A 153 7.83 -18.76 -26.28
N GLY A 154 8.83 -18.97 -27.13
CA GLY A 154 9.56 -20.24 -27.24
C GLY A 154 10.73 -20.40 -26.27
N CYS A 155 11.06 -19.38 -25.47
CA CYS A 155 12.16 -19.43 -24.52
C CYS A 155 11.66 -19.98 -23.16
N ASP A 156 12.19 -21.11 -22.72
CA ASP A 156 11.79 -21.80 -21.49
C ASP A 156 12.51 -21.29 -20.22
N ASP A 157 13.33 -20.24 -20.33
CA ASP A 157 14.01 -19.62 -19.18
C ASP A 157 13.04 -18.99 -18.17
N PHE A 158 11.84 -18.68 -18.63
CA PHE A 158 10.79 -18.13 -17.79
C PHE A 158 9.82 -19.22 -17.29
N ASP A 159 9.56 -19.27 -16.01
CA ASP A 159 8.65 -20.26 -15.38
C ASP A 159 7.33 -20.44 -16.15
N ARG A 160 6.74 -19.34 -16.62
CA ARG A 160 5.47 -19.37 -17.34
C ARG A 160 5.60 -20.03 -18.72
N ASN A 161 6.67 -19.74 -19.44
CA ASN A 161 6.91 -20.37 -20.74
C ASN A 161 7.26 -21.85 -20.57
N PHE A 162 8.11 -22.19 -19.60
CA PHE A 162 8.40 -23.59 -19.26
C PHE A 162 7.12 -24.36 -18.95
N LEU A 163 6.25 -23.80 -18.12
CA LEU A 163 4.96 -24.40 -17.80
C LEU A 163 4.10 -24.60 -19.07
N ARG A 164 4.02 -23.58 -19.93
CA ARG A 164 3.24 -23.59 -21.17
C ARG A 164 3.76 -24.60 -22.18
N ASN A 165 5.07 -24.63 -22.39
CA ASN A 165 5.69 -25.35 -23.47
C ASN A 165 5.99 -26.82 -23.10
N GLN A 166 6.38 -27.08 -21.85
CA GLN A 166 6.84 -28.39 -21.39
C GLN A 166 5.80 -29.11 -20.53
N ILE A 167 5.19 -28.47 -19.58
CA ILE A 167 4.35 -29.08 -18.54
C ILE A 167 2.88 -29.19 -18.98
N ALA A 168 2.31 -28.09 -19.47
CA ALA A 168 0.90 -28.06 -19.85
C ALA A 168 0.52 -29.07 -20.91
N PRO A 169 1.33 -29.34 -21.96
CA PRO A 169 1.02 -30.38 -22.93
C PRO A 169 0.95 -31.81 -22.32
N LEU A 170 1.86 -32.15 -21.41
CA LEU A 170 1.86 -33.43 -20.72
C LEU A 170 0.60 -33.63 -19.86
N ILE A 171 0.20 -32.58 -19.14
CA ILE A 171 -1.01 -32.63 -18.32
C ILE A 171 -2.25 -32.75 -19.20
N LYS A 172 -2.33 -32.00 -20.30
CA LYS A 172 -3.46 -32.02 -21.24
C LYS A 172 -3.59 -33.33 -21.97
N GLN A 173 -2.49 -34.02 -22.25
CA GLN A 173 -2.52 -35.38 -22.84
C GLN A 173 -3.31 -36.37 -21.97
N ARG A 174 -3.17 -36.27 -20.65
CA ARG A 174 -3.87 -37.15 -19.70
C ARG A 174 -5.25 -36.61 -19.33
N TRP A 175 -5.37 -35.29 -19.20
CA TRP A 175 -6.61 -34.61 -18.83
C TRP A 175 -6.93 -33.46 -19.81
N PRO A 176 -7.57 -33.76 -20.95
CA PRO A 176 -7.80 -32.80 -22.04
C PRO A 176 -8.56 -31.55 -21.62
N SER A 177 -9.44 -31.66 -20.60
CA SER A 177 -10.26 -30.55 -20.10
C SER A 177 -9.67 -29.88 -18.86
N VAL A 178 -8.37 -30.02 -18.57
CA VAL A 178 -7.75 -29.51 -17.34
C VAL A 178 -7.85 -28.00 -17.20
N ASP A 179 -7.74 -27.24 -18.29
CA ASP A 179 -7.86 -25.78 -18.27
C ASP A 179 -9.22 -25.38 -17.67
N LYS A 180 -10.29 -26.01 -18.14
CA LYS A 180 -11.67 -25.76 -17.66
C LYS A 180 -11.85 -26.19 -16.19
N THR A 181 -11.28 -27.33 -15.79
CA THR A 181 -11.42 -27.83 -14.41
C THR A 181 -10.62 -27.00 -13.43
N VAL A 182 -9.42 -26.55 -13.80
CA VAL A 182 -8.59 -25.64 -12.99
C VAL A 182 -9.24 -24.26 -12.88
N ALA A 183 -9.76 -23.70 -13.98
CA ALA A 183 -10.50 -22.45 -13.95
C ALA A 183 -11.73 -22.52 -13.01
N ARG A 184 -12.44 -23.64 -13.00
CA ARG A 184 -13.55 -23.87 -12.06
C ARG A 184 -13.08 -23.94 -10.62
N SER A 185 -11.99 -24.63 -10.33
CA SER A 185 -11.39 -24.69 -8.99
C SER A 185 -10.95 -23.30 -8.53
N ALA A 186 -10.34 -22.52 -9.40
CA ALA A 186 -9.98 -21.13 -9.13
C ALA A 186 -11.22 -20.29 -8.79
N GLN A 187 -12.34 -20.47 -9.50
CA GLN A 187 -13.59 -19.80 -9.20
C GLN A 187 -14.15 -20.19 -7.81
N HIS A 188 -14.05 -21.47 -7.41
CA HIS A 188 -14.42 -21.89 -6.06
C HIS A 188 -13.54 -21.21 -5.00
N CYS A 189 -12.24 -21.13 -5.23
CA CYS A 189 -11.33 -20.39 -4.35
C CYS A 189 -11.70 -18.90 -4.29
N ALA A 190 -12.05 -18.29 -5.41
CA ALA A 190 -12.48 -16.89 -5.47
C ALA A 190 -13.75 -16.65 -4.65
N ASN A 191 -14.75 -17.50 -4.83
CA ASN A 191 -16.02 -17.40 -4.08
C ASN A 191 -15.80 -17.59 -2.57
N ALA A 192 -14.98 -18.57 -2.17
CA ALA A 192 -14.64 -18.79 -0.76
C ALA A 192 -13.88 -17.58 -0.18
N ASN A 193 -12.92 -17.03 -0.93
CA ASN A 193 -12.16 -15.84 -0.51
C ASN A 193 -13.07 -14.60 -0.38
N LEU A 194 -14.04 -14.43 -1.29
CA LEU A 194 -15.01 -13.35 -1.22
C LEU A 194 -15.87 -13.47 0.05
N LEU A 195 -16.45 -14.63 0.29
CA LEU A 195 -17.28 -14.90 1.49
C LEU A 195 -16.49 -14.64 2.78
N ILE A 196 -15.25 -15.13 2.86
CA ILE A 196 -14.37 -14.89 4.02
C ILE A 196 -14.12 -13.39 4.19
N THR A 197 -13.88 -12.67 3.09
CA THR A 197 -13.62 -11.21 3.11
C THR A 197 -14.86 -10.46 3.61
N GLU A 198 -16.06 -10.80 3.15
CA GLU A 198 -17.32 -10.21 3.60
C GLU A 198 -17.54 -10.46 5.11
N LEU A 199 -17.40 -11.72 5.56
CA LEU A 199 -17.55 -12.07 6.99
C LEU A 199 -16.51 -11.37 7.89
N ILE A 200 -15.31 -11.08 7.35
CA ILE A 200 -14.30 -10.32 8.08
C ILE A 200 -14.69 -8.84 8.10
N ASN A 201 -15.08 -8.26 6.97
CA ASN A 201 -15.48 -6.85 6.86
C ASN A 201 -16.55 -6.49 7.89
N ASP A 202 -17.60 -7.33 8.03
CA ASP A 202 -18.69 -7.11 8.99
C ASP A 202 -18.21 -7.01 10.44
N ARG A 203 -17.05 -7.54 10.75
CA ARG A 203 -16.48 -7.56 12.10
C ARG A 203 -15.21 -6.73 12.25
N PHE A 204 -14.58 -6.35 11.15
CA PHE A 204 -13.25 -5.73 11.17
C PHE A 204 -13.23 -4.40 11.92
N ASP A 205 -14.28 -3.60 11.79
CA ASP A 205 -14.44 -2.33 12.48
C ASP A 205 -14.46 -2.46 14.02
N GLN A 206 -14.75 -3.67 14.53
CA GLN A 206 -14.67 -3.95 15.96
C GLN A 206 -13.23 -4.03 16.47
N PHE A 207 -12.28 -4.32 15.58
CA PHE A 207 -10.86 -4.47 15.88
C PHE A 207 -10.03 -3.29 15.40
N TYR A 208 -10.47 -2.59 14.35
CA TYR A 208 -9.69 -1.60 13.63
C TYR A 208 -10.07 -0.17 13.94
N ASN A 209 -9.08 0.64 14.28
CA ASN A 209 -9.23 2.08 14.38
C ASN A 209 -8.64 2.75 13.12
N PRO A 210 -9.47 3.26 12.19
CA PRO A 210 -8.98 3.84 10.93
C PRO A 210 -8.16 5.12 11.15
N LYS A 211 -8.50 5.95 12.15
CA LYS A 211 -7.76 7.19 12.47
C LYS A 211 -6.34 6.91 12.94
N ARG A 212 -6.13 5.84 13.69
CA ARG A 212 -4.82 5.45 14.20
C ARG A 212 -4.16 4.33 13.41
N LYS A 213 -4.81 3.80 12.39
CA LYS A 213 -4.36 2.62 11.62
C LYS A 213 -3.93 1.45 12.51
N SER A 214 -4.66 1.23 13.61
CA SER A 214 -4.27 0.32 14.70
C SER A 214 -5.33 -0.75 14.96
N LEU A 215 -4.92 -1.88 15.56
CA LEU A 215 -5.80 -2.96 15.98
C LEU A 215 -5.93 -3.02 17.51
N ASP A 216 -7.17 -3.25 17.97
CA ASP A 216 -7.47 -3.54 19.37
C ASP A 216 -7.14 -5.01 19.69
N LEU A 217 -6.16 -5.23 20.53
CA LEU A 217 -5.70 -6.55 20.95
C LEU A 217 -6.60 -7.20 21.98
N THR A 218 -7.41 -6.46 22.72
CA THR A 218 -8.30 -7.01 23.75
C THR A 218 -9.27 -8.01 23.13
N ARG A 219 -9.87 -7.62 22.03
CA ARG A 219 -10.79 -8.49 21.25
C ARG A 219 -10.05 -9.51 20.40
N LEU A 220 -8.93 -9.10 19.80
CA LEU A 220 -8.14 -9.95 18.92
C LEU A 220 -7.55 -11.16 19.67
N SER A 221 -7.16 -10.99 20.93
CA SER A 221 -6.57 -12.06 21.75
C SER A 221 -7.55 -13.24 22.00
N THR A 222 -8.85 -12.98 21.96
CA THR A 222 -9.88 -14.02 22.18
C THR A 222 -10.08 -14.95 20.98
N LEU A 223 -9.56 -14.57 19.82
CA LEU A 223 -9.69 -15.32 18.57
C LEU A 223 -8.67 -16.46 18.50
N ASN A 224 -8.99 -17.51 17.73
CA ASN A 224 -8.02 -18.54 17.39
C ASN A 224 -6.97 -18.02 16.38
N GLU A 225 -5.87 -18.77 16.18
CA GLU A 225 -4.75 -18.35 15.32
C GLU A 225 -5.18 -18.11 13.85
N ILE A 226 -6.07 -18.95 13.31
CA ILE A 226 -6.57 -18.80 11.94
C ILE A 226 -7.33 -17.48 11.78
N GLN A 227 -8.17 -17.14 12.76
CA GLN A 227 -8.92 -15.89 12.77
C GLN A 227 -7.99 -14.69 12.94
N LYS A 228 -7.01 -14.75 13.87
CA LYS A 228 -5.98 -13.71 14.03
C LYS A 228 -5.22 -13.47 12.72
N ALA A 229 -4.75 -14.55 12.09
CA ALA A 229 -4.06 -14.46 10.81
C ALA A 229 -4.93 -13.83 9.71
N SER A 230 -6.23 -14.14 9.70
CA SER A 230 -7.18 -13.58 8.73
C SER A 230 -7.41 -12.08 8.96
N ILE A 231 -7.60 -11.65 10.20
CA ILE A 231 -7.71 -10.22 10.56
C ILE A 231 -6.42 -9.47 10.23
N LEU A 232 -5.25 -10.04 10.52
CA LEU A 232 -3.97 -9.42 10.16
C LEU A 232 -3.80 -9.25 8.65
N ARG A 233 -4.14 -10.27 7.84
CA ARG A 233 -4.12 -10.13 6.36
C ARG A 233 -5.05 -9.04 5.87
N HIS A 234 -6.24 -8.95 6.46
CA HIS A 234 -7.20 -7.89 6.14
C HIS A 234 -6.67 -6.51 6.54
N TRP A 235 -6.04 -6.40 7.72
CA TRP A 235 -5.41 -5.17 8.17
C TRP A 235 -4.30 -4.71 7.23
N PHE A 236 -3.42 -5.62 6.75
CA PHE A 236 -2.41 -5.27 5.75
C PHE A 236 -3.05 -4.72 4.46
N ALA A 237 -4.15 -5.32 4.00
CA ALA A 237 -4.89 -4.81 2.84
C ALA A 237 -5.49 -3.41 3.09
N ALA A 238 -6.09 -3.18 4.26
CA ALA A 238 -6.62 -1.87 4.67
C ALA A 238 -5.53 -0.79 4.77
N LEU A 239 -4.29 -1.20 5.11
CA LEU A 239 -3.12 -0.31 5.12
C LEU A 239 -2.50 -0.09 3.74
N GLY A 240 -2.99 -0.75 2.68
CA GLY A 240 -2.39 -0.70 1.34
C GLY A 240 -1.06 -1.43 1.22
N LEU A 241 -0.73 -2.32 2.16
CA LEU A 241 0.50 -3.09 2.19
C LEU A 241 0.37 -4.40 1.41
N ARG A 242 1.50 -4.93 0.92
CA ARG A 242 1.53 -6.27 0.32
C ARG A 242 1.13 -7.34 1.35
N PRO A 243 0.47 -8.43 0.93
CA PRO A 243 0.12 -9.50 1.84
C PRO A 243 1.32 -10.00 2.64
N PRO A 244 1.17 -10.21 3.96
CA PRO A 244 2.26 -10.70 4.79
C PRO A 244 2.56 -12.17 4.50
N SER A 245 3.84 -12.57 4.61
CA SER A 245 4.23 -13.97 4.55
C SER A 245 3.70 -14.76 5.75
N GLN A 246 3.64 -16.08 5.65
CA GLN A 246 3.22 -16.95 6.75
C GLN A 246 4.14 -16.78 7.98
N ALA A 247 5.45 -16.67 7.74
CA ALA A 247 6.43 -16.43 8.81
C ALA A 247 6.21 -15.10 9.54
N LEU A 248 5.88 -14.03 8.78
CA LEU A 248 5.58 -12.73 9.37
C LEU A 248 4.29 -12.78 10.20
N LEU A 249 3.24 -13.43 9.70
CA LEU A 249 1.99 -13.59 10.45
C LEU A 249 2.22 -14.33 11.78
N GLN A 250 2.98 -15.43 11.74
CA GLN A 250 3.29 -16.19 12.94
C GLN A 250 4.10 -15.33 13.92
N ALA A 251 5.12 -14.63 13.45
CA ALA A 251 5.90 -13.72 14.29
C ALA A 251 5.02 -12.61 14.91
N MET A 252 4.05 -12.06 14.17
CA MET A 252 3.12 -11.06 14.71
C MET A 252 2.19 -11.66 15.77
N ILE A 253 1.70 -12.87 15.56
CA ILE A 253 0.82 -13.56 16.51
C ILE A 253 1.59 -13.87 17.79
N ASP A 254 2.79 -14.46 17.69
CA ASP A 254 3.57 -14.89 18.84
C ASP A 254 4.19 -13.71 19.61
N GLN A 255 4.83 -12.80 18.89
CA GLN A 255 5.65 -11.74 19.50
C GLN A 255 4.85 -10.47 19.81
N LEU A 256 3.86 -10.08 19.00
CA LEU A 256 3.13 -8.83 19.22
C LEU A 256 1.77 -9.05 19.89
N ILE A 257 1.03 -10.08 19.50
CA ILE A 257 -0.28 -10.35 20.08
C ILE A 257 -0.15 -11.16 21.38
N GLY A 258 0.69 -12.20 21.36
CA GLY A 258 0.91 -13.10 22.51
C GLY A 258 1.83 -12.56 23.59
N ALA A 259 2.58 -11.48 23.33
CA ALA A 259 3.53 -10.92 24.29
C ALA A 259 2.86 -10.27 25.51
N GLU A 260 3.63 -10.11 26.60
CA GLU A 260 3.21 -9.32 27.76
C GLU A 260 3.00 -7.83 27.37
N PRO A 261 2.05 -7.13 28.01
CA PRO A 261 1.67 -5.75 27.67
C PRO A 261 2.81 -4.74 27.65
N ASP A 262 3.84 -4.95 28.48
CA ASP A 262 4.98 -4.03 28.63
C ASP A 262 6.18 -4.37 27.74
N SER A 263 6.07 -5.38 26.88
CA SER A 263 7.14 -5.76 25.97
C SER A 263 7.36 -4.69 24.89
N CYS A 264 8.60 -4.24 24.74
CA CYS A 264 9.00 -3.25 23.72
C CYS A 264 9.31 -3.89 22.35
N LEU A 265 8.62 -4.96 21.99
CA LEU A 265 8.84 -5.68 20.75
C LEU A 265 8.39 -4.87 19.54
N SER A 266 9.11 -5.05 18.43
CA SER A 266 8.78 -4.43 17.16
C SER A 266 9.13 -5.35 16.00
N ILE A 267 8.34 -5.27 14.94
CA ILE A 267 8.58 -6.00 13.70
C ILE A 267 8.65 -4.98 12.58
N ASP A 268 9.74 -4.99 11.82
CA ASP A 268 9.93 -4.13 10.65
C ASP A 268 9.53 -4.88 9.39
N ASN A 269 8.66 -4.28 8.57
CA ASN A 269 8.25 -4.86 7.29
C ASN A 269 7.79 -3.77 6.31
N GLN A 270 8.25 -3.84 5.07
CA GLN A 270 7.83 -2.96 3.96
C GLN A 270 7.93 -1.45 4.29
N GLY A 271 8.97 -1.03 5.01
CA GLY A 271 9.13 0.37 5.41
C GLY A 271 8.18 0.83 6.52
N HIS A 272 7.52 -0.11 7.19
CA HIS A 272 6.67 0.12 8.36
C HIS A 272 7.18 -0.67 9.56
N VAL A 273 6.92 -0.12 10.74
CA VAL A 273 7.26 -0.73 12.02
C VAL A 273 5.96 -1.04 12.76
N PHE A 274 5.76 -2.32 13.05
CA PHE A 274 4.63 -2.80 13.84
C PHE A 274 5.04 -2.85 15.32
N LYS A 275 4.28 -2.18 16.17
CA LYS A 275 4.56 -2.08 17.60
C LYS A 275 3.30 -2.27 18.44
N ARG A 276 3.45 -2.98 19.54
CA ARG A 276 2.42 -3.08 20.57
C ARG A 276 2.64 -2.01 21.64
N PHE A 277 1.55 -1.40 22.07
CA PHE A 277 1.51 -0.59 23.30
C PHE A 277 0.17 -0.85 24.00
N GLN A 278 0.26 -1.32 25.22
CA GLN A 278 -0.90 -1.80 25.98
C GLN A 278 -1.71 -2.83 25.15
N GLN A 279 -2.99 -2.58 24.97
CA GLN A 279 -3.90 -3.43 24.20
C GLN A 279 -4.09 -2.96 22.76
N THR A 280 -3.09 -2.29 22.18
CA THR A 280 -3.19 -1.77 20.80
C THR A 280 -1.94 -2.13 19.99
N LEU A 281 -2.16 -2.62 18.77
CA LEU A 281 -1.12 -2.87 17.79
C LEU A 281 -1.12 -1.76 16.75
N PHE A 282 0.01 -1.09 16.61
CA PHE A 282 0.21 0.05 15.70
C PHE A 282 1.02 -0.35 14.47
N CYS A 283 0.69 0.26 13.34
CA CYS A 283 1.51 0.26 12.13
C CYS A 283 2.00 1.69 11.87
N LEU A 284 3.29 1.90 11.97
CA LEU A 284 3.90 3.22 11.85
C LEU A 284 4.91 3.19 10.70
N PRO A 285 4.96 4.20 9.81
CA PRO A 285 6.00 4.27 8.79
C PRO A 285 7.38 4.45 9.46
N SER A 286 8.42 3.87 8.87
CA SER A 286 9.79 3.97 9.44
C SER A 286 10.29 5.43 9.52
N SER A 287 9.78 6.31 8.67
CA SER A 287 10.05 7.76 8.73
C SER A 287 9.56 8.41 10.01
N PHE A 288 8.54 7.86 10.68
CA PHE A 288 7.99 8.35 11.95
C PHE A 288 9.08 8.46 13.05
N PHE A 289 10.05 7.55 13.02
CA PHE A 289 11.10 7.49 14.04
C PHE A 289 12.30 8.40 13.76
N LYS A 290 12.30 9.14 12.66
CA LYS A 290 13.35 10.11 12.36
C LYS A 290 13.26 11.30 13.29
N LYS A 291 14.42 11.85 13.66
CA LYS A 291 14.52 13.10 14.44
C LYS A 291 15.71 13.91 13.94
N GLU A 292 15.65 15.20 14.14
CA GLU A 292 16.77 16.07 13.85
C GLU A 292 17.97 15.69 14.73
N THR A 293 19.15 15.69 14.13
CA THR A 293 20.42 15.39 14.81
C THR A 293 21.01 16.60 15.52
N VAL A 294 20.61 17.80 15.11
CA VAL A 294 21.03 19.08 15.66
C VAL A 294 19.84 19.87 16.17
N PRO A 295 20.05 20.81 17.12
CA PRO A 295 19.00 21.72 17.56
C PRO A 295 18.42 22.49 16.38
N LYS A 296 17.10 22.60 16.29
CA LYS A 296 16.42 23.34 15.23
C LYS A 296 15.92 24.66 15.79
N ILE A 297 16.27 25.77 15.16
CA ILE A 297 15.80 27.10 15.53
C ILE A 297 14.40 27.29 14.94
N TRP A 298 13.47 27.80 15.72
CA TRP A 298 12.15 28.23 15.26
C TRP A 298 12.09 29.75 15.19
N PRO A 299 12.11 30.35 13.98
CA PRO A 299 11.97 31.81 13.85
C PRO A 299 10.64 32.29 14.43
N GLN A 300 10.67 33.36 15.25
CA GLN A 300 9.47 33.80 15.98
C GLN A 300 8.33 34.28 15.07
N HIS A 301 8.65 34.70 13.84
CA HIS A 301 7.66 35.13 12.85
C HIS A 301 6.99 33.94 12.12
N GLU A 302 7.59 32.76 12.12
CA GLU A 302 7.03 31.55 11.46
C GLU A 302 5.93 30.96 12.34
N GLN A 303 4.76 30.72 11.71
CA GLN A 303 3.63 30.07 12.37
C GLN A 303 3.79 28.54 12.41
N THR A 304 4.47 27.97 11.43
CA THR A 304 4.61 26.52 11.26
C THR A 304 6.04 26.15 10.96
N ILE A 305 6.54 25.07 11.57
CA ILE A 305 7.84 24.50 11.27
C ILE A 305 7.73 22.99 11.01
N ALA A 306 8.19 22.56 9.84
CA ALA A 306 8.19 21.14 9.46
C ALA A 306 9.34 20.38 10.14
N MET A 307 9.09 19.13 10.56
CA MET A 307 10.04 18.22 11.18
C MET A 307 10.40 17.08 10.23
N VAL A 308 11.60 16.51 10.37
CA VAL A 308 12.10 15.43 9.48
C VAL A 308 11.27 14.13 9.52
N ASN A 309 10.49 13.95 10.58
CA ASN A 309 9.61 12.79 10.72
C ASN A 309 8.25 12.95 10.04
N GLY A 310 8.05 14.04 9.27
CA GLY A 310 6.79 14.32 8.58
C GLY A 310 5.68 14.85 9.51
N PHE A 311 6.06 15.43 10.64
CA PHE A 311 5.18 16.23 11.48
C PHE A 311 5.50 17.71 11.32
N SER A 312 4.57 18.55 11.74
CA SER A 312 4.78 19.98 11.87
C SER A 312 4.45 20.43 13.28
N LEU A 313 5.20 21.40 13.76
CA LEU A 313 4.80 22.19 14.91
C LEU A 313 4.05 23.41 14.39
N ILE A 314 2.88 23.66 14.94
CA ILE A 314 2.01 24.77 14.55
C ILE A 314 1.73 25.60 15.78
N ARG A 315 1.94 26.90 15.64
CA ARG A 315 1.66 27.87 16.64
C ARG A 315 0.31 28.52 16.35
N THR A 316 -0.61 28.46 17.31
CA THR A 316 -1.95 29.06 17.22
C THR A 316 -2.20 30.03 18.33
N PRO A 317 -2.84 31.20 18.06
CA PRO A 317 -3.32 32.10 19.10
C PRO A 317 -4.27 31.40 20.06
N SER A 318 -4.19 31.73 21.35
CA SER A 318 -5.02 31.14 22.40
C SER A 318 -5.21 32.10 23.56
N SER A 319 -6.24 31.88 24.37
CA SER A 319 -6.46 32.60 25.63
C SER A 319 -5.56 32.09 26.76
N SER A 320 -4.90 30.96 26.57
CA SER A 320 -3.96 30.39 27.56
C SER A 320 -2.83 29.66 26.84
N GLY A 321 -1.65 29.66 27.41
CA GLY A 321 -0.49 29.03 26.80
C GLY A 321 0.82 29.74 27.12
N ILE A 322 1.76 29.76 26.18
CA ILE A 322 3.00 30.53 26.30
C ILE A 322 2.67 32.01 26.00
N SER A 323 3.14 32.92 26.85
CA SER A 323 2.97 34.37 26.59
C SER A 323 3.59 34.75 25.24
N GLN A 324 2.85 35.52 24.43
CA GLN A 324 3.33 35.98 23.14
C GLN A 324 4.53 36.92 23.28
N GLU A 325 4.56 37.76 24.32
CA GLU A 325 5.70 38.65 24.63
C GLU A 325 6.95 37.82 24.95
N LEU A 326 6.81 36.79 25.80
CA LEU A 326 7.91 35.89 26.14
C LEU A 326 8.43 35.16 24.88
N TRP A 327 7.52 34.70 24.02
CA TRP A 327 7.89 34.05 22.75
C TRP A 327 8.70 34.99 21.85
N GLN A 328 8.23 36.22 21.66
CA GLN A 328 8.88 37.21 20.81
C GLN A 328 10.24 37.69 21.36
N ALA A 329 10.40 37.73 22.66
CA ALA A 329 11.65 38.12 23.33
C ALA A 329 12.68 36.98 23.45
N SER A 330 12.34 35.74 23.03
CA SER A 330 13.16 34.59 23.30
C SER A 330 13.77 33.98 22.02
N ASN A 331 14.94 33.40 22.13
CA ASN A 331 15.47 32.49 21.13
C ASN A 331 14.80 31.12 21.28
N VAL A 332 13.96 30.76 20.30
CA VAL A 332 13.19 29.51 20.34
C VAL A 332 13.98 28.39 19.68
N THR A 333 14.24 27.33 20.46
CA THR A 333 15.00 26.16 19.99
C THR A 333 14.21 24.89 20.23
N ILE A 334 14.19 24.02 19.24
CA ILE A 334 13.55 22.71 19.30
C ILE A 334 14.62 21.65 19.52
N LEU A 335 14.44 20.84 20.56
CA LEU A 335 15.29 19.73 20.92
C LEU A 335 14.45 18.47 21.11
N TYR A 336 15.12 17.33 21.23
CA TYR A 336 14.51 16.07 21.63
C TYR A 336 15.02 15.63 22.99
N ARG A 337 14.23 14.80 23.64
CA ARG A 337 14.52 14.25 24.94
C ARG A 337 15.87 13.57 24.99
N ARG A 338 16.68 13.87 26.02
CA ARG A 338 17.96 13.23 26.35
C ARG A 338 17.88 12.41 27.62
N GLY A 339 16.87 12.65 28.48
CA GLY A 339 16.65 12.05 29.78
C GLY A 339 16.96 13.01 30.93
N GLY A 340 16.18 12.90 32.01
CA GLY A 340 16.33 13.75 33.19
C GLY A 340 15.60 15.09 33.13
N GLU A 341 14.98 15.46 32.02
CA GLU A 341 14.20 16.69 31.90
C GLU A 341 13.05 16.69 32.89
N LYS A 342 12.83 17.86 33.50
CA LYS A 342 11.76 18.10 34.45
C LYS A 342 10.94 19.32 34.00
N ILE A 343 9.66 19.31 34.29
CA ILE A 343 8.72 20.41 34.02
C ILE A 343 7.81 20.59 35.24
N LYS A 344 7.46 21.81 35.54
CA LYS A 344 6.46 22.16 36.55
C LYS A 344 5.18 22.55 35.83
N LEU A 345 4.11 21.80 36.02
CA LEU A 345 2.83 22.11 35.39
C LEU A 345 2.14 23.28 36.12
N PRO A 346 1.40 24.17 35.43
CA PRO A 346 0.63 25.24 36.03
C PRO A 346 -0.27 24.74 37.18
N GLY A 347 -0.25 25.43 38.30
CA GLY A 347 -1.01 25.07 39.50
C GLY A 347 -0.45 23.90 40.31
N ARG A 348 0.72 23.35 39.98
CA ARG A 348 1.41 22.34 40.78
C ARG A 348 2.60 22.92 41.53
N ASN A 349 2.83 22.41 42.75
CA ASN A 349 3.92 22.93 43.63
C ASN A 349 5.30 22.34 43.31
N HIS A 350 5.39 21.22 42.56
CA HIS A 350 6.64 20.51 42.36
C HIS A 350 6.92 20.16 40.89
N HIS A 351 8.21 20.19 40.54
CA HIS A 351 8.65 19.70 39.23
C HIS A 351 8.47 18.16 39.15
N GLN A 352 8.01 17.72 38.00
CA GLN A 352 7.90 16.30 37.67
C GLN A 352 8.85 15.97 36.50
N THR A 353 9.38 14.73 36.49
CA THR A 353 10.16 14.28 35.35
C THR A 353 9.25 14.02 34.16
N LEU A 354 9.70 14.35 32.96
CA LEU A 354 8.95 14.03 31.73
C LEU A 354 8.68 12.51 31.62
N LYS A 355 9.56 11.66 32.17
CA LYS A 355 9.32 10.20 32.23
C LYS A 355 8.00 9.87 32.93
N ASN A 356 7.78 10.44 34.11
CA ASN A 356 6.59 10.17 34.91
C ASN A 356 5.32 10.75 34.25
N LEU A 357 5.40 11.95 33.72
CA LEU A 357 4.29 12.60 33.00
C LEU A 357 3.88 11.78 31.76
N TYR A 358 4.82 11.34 30.96
CA TYR A 358 4.54 10.48 29.80
C TYR A 358 3.88 9.15 30.19
N GLN A 359 4.30 8.55 31.32
CA GLN A 359 3.70 7.32 31.83
C GLN A 359 2.26 7.54 32.29
N GLN A 360 2.03 8.59 33.09
CA GLN A 360 0.70 8.96 33.57
C GLN A 360 -0.29 9.30 32.45
N SER A 361 0.21 9.94 31.38
CA SER A 361 -0.59 10.29 30.21
C SER A 361 -0.66 9.18 29.15
N HIS A 362 -0.20 7.98 29.46
CA HIS A 362 -0.24 6.80 28.56
C HIS A 362 0.36 7.07 27.17
N ILE A 363 1.39 7.92 27.08
CA ILE A 363 2.09 8.21 25.82
C ILE A 363 3.00 7.03 25.47
N PRO A 364 2.91 6.47 24.24
CA PRO A 364 3.74 5.36 23.83
C PRO A 364 5.24 5.65 23.92
N PRO A 365 6.09 4.67 24.32
CA PRO A 365 7.53 4.89 24.49
C PRO A 365 8.23 5.47 23.27
N TRP A 366 7.83 5.08 22.08
CA TRP A 366 8.41 5.58 20.83
C TRP A 366 8.06 7.04 20.54
N GLU A 367 6.88 7.52 20.93
CA GLU A 367 6.52 8.94 20.80
C GLU A 367 7.33 9.81 21.75
N ARG A 368 7.63 9.33 22.97
CA ARG A 368 8.37 10.08 23.98
C ARG A 368 9.74 10.56 23.50
N ASN A 369 10.37 9.78 22.61
CA ASN A 369 11.71 10.05 22.11
C ASN A 369 11.75 10.97 20.86
N ILE A 370 10.63 11.06 20.13
CA ILE A 370 10.53 11.86 18.91
C ILE A 370 9.66 13.10 19.10
N ARG A 371 9.03 13.25 20.26
CA ARG A 371 8.21 14.43 20.57
C ARG A 371 9.12 15.61 20.85
N PRO A 372 8.91 16.74 20.12
CA PRO A 372 9.74 17.91 20.27
C PRO A 372 9.57 18.58 21.64
N LEU A 373 10.69 19.04 22.19
CA LEU A 373 10.78 19.88 23.36
C LEU A 373 11.09 21.31 22.91
N ILE A 374 10.31 22.29 23.37
CA ILE A 374 10.46 23.69 23.04
C ILE A 374 11.23 24.38 24.17
N PHE A 375 12.36 24.96 23.81
CA PHE A 375 13.19 25.74 24.71
C PHE A 375 13.13 27.23 24.36
N LEU A 376 12.95 28.05 25.34
CA LEU A 376 13.05 29.50 25.25
C LEU A 376 14.30 29.97 26.00
N ASN A 377 15.24 30.61 25.33
CA ASN A 377 16.53 31.02 25.89
C ASN A 377 17.25 29.89 26.65
N ASN A 378 17.29 28.66 26.08
CA ASN A 378 17.88 27.42 26.64
C ASN A 378 17.14 26.87 27.88
N GLN A 379 15.99 27.39 28.28
CA GLN A 379 15.17 26.80 29.32
C GLN A 379 13.97 26.09 28.73
N LEU A 380 13.66 24.88 29.23
CA LEU A 380 12.52 24.09 28.75
C LEU A 380 11.22 24.82 29.09
N ALA A 381 10.47 25.17 28.04
CA ALA A 381 9.20 25.90 28.16
C ALA A 381 7.99 25.01 27.90
N ALA A 382 8.11 24.07 26.94
CA ALA A 382 6.97 23.21 26.60
C ALA A 382 7.39 21.87 26.00
N VAL A 383 6.49 20.90 26.11
CA VAL A 383 6.47 19.64 25.35
C VAL A 383 5.37 19.76 24.29
N ALA A 384 5.74 19.74 23.05
CA ALA A 384 4.84 20.04 21.94
C ALA A 384 3.53 19.22 21.98
N GLY A 385 2.41 19.95 21.98
CA GLY A 385 1.07 19.37 22.02
C GLY A 385 0.68 18.68 23.33
N LEU A 386 1.44 18.85 24.42
CA LEU A 386 1.14 18.21 25.70
C LEU A 386 1.17 19.15 26.90
N TRP A 387 2.32 19.73 27.23
CA TRP A 387 2.50 20.48 28.47
C TRP A 387 3.33 21.74 28.24
N ILE A 388 3.02 22.77 29.03
CA ILE A 388 3.78 24.02 29.13
C ILE A 388 4.24 24.13 30.57
N ASP A 389 5.49 24.57 30.79
CA ASP A 389 6.02 24.81 32.11
C ASP A 389 5.38 26.06 32.75
N ASP A 390 5.14 26.04 34.04
CA ASP A 390 4.54 27.10 34.84
C ASP A 390 5.20 28.47 34.63
N TRP A 391 6.54 28.52 34.49
CA TRP A 391 7.24 29.78 34.25
C TRP A 391 6.95 30.41 32.88
N ALA A 392 6.57 29.60 31.87
CA ALA A 392 6.25 30.07 30.55
C ALA A 392 4.73 30.19 30.30
N TRP A 393 3.93 29.71 31.25
CA TRP A 393 2.47 29.73 31.19
C TRP A 393 1.89 31.11 31.46
N ALA A 394 0.91 31.49 30.67
CA ALA A 394 0.11 32.69 30.86
C ALA A 394 -1.36 32.41 30.54
N GLU A 395 -2.24 33.16 31.20
CA GLU A 395 -3.69 33.23 30.96
C GLU A 395 -4.08 34.67 30.64
N THR A 396 -3.80 35.11 29.41
CA THR A 396 -4.12 36.45 28.96
C THR A 396 -4.93 36.32 27.66
N PRO A 397 -6.19 36.79 27.63
CA PRO A 397 -7.01 36.72 26.42
C PRO A 397 -6.26 37.27 25.21
N ASP A 398 -6.24 36.49 24.12
CA ASP A 398 -5.67 36.80 22.81
C ASP A 398 -4.16 37.15 22.78
N ASN A 399 -3.44 37.00 23.90
CA ASN A 399 -1.98 37.25 23.97
C ASN A 399 -1.17 36.02 24.36
N CYS A 400 -1.71 34.83 24.14
CA CYS A 400 -1.02 33.54 24.35
C CYS A 400 -0.97 32.75 23.09
N ILE A 401 -0.05 31.76 23.06
CA ILE A 401 0.10 30.80 21.97
C ILE A 401 0.08 29.38 22.52
N GLN A 402 -0.58 28.53 21.79
CA GLN A 402 -0.45 27.05 21.94
C GLN A 402 0.37 26.48 20.80
N ILE A 403 1.10 25.41 21.09
CA ILE A 403 1.90 24.68 20.11
C ILE A 403 1.30 23.30 19.95
N SER A 404 0.76 23.03 18.77
CA SER A 404 0.36 21.68 18.38
C SER A 404 1.50 20.94 17.69
N TRP A 405 1.45 19.62 17.72
CA TRP A 405 2.34 18.72 17.00
C TRP A 405 1.48 17.80 16.13
N GLU A 406 1.43 18.13 14.86
CA GLU A 406 0.49 17.56 13.92
C GLU A 406 1.22 16.86 12.76
N PRO A 407 0.72 15.73 12.26
CA PRO A 407 1.28 15.11 11.09
C PRO A 407 1.06 15.97 9.85
N THR A 408 2.13 16.25 9.10
CA THR A 408 2.08 16.96 7.81
C THR A 408 1.46 16.08 6.72
N ILE A 409 1.67 14.78 6.85
CA ILE A 409 1.06 13.73 6.03
C ILE A 409 0.33 12.83 7.02
N ASN A 410 -0.89 12.45 6.68
CA ASN A 410 -1.73 11.62 7.53
C ASN A 410 -1.06 10.27 7.88
N TYR A 411 -0.22 10.22 8.90
CA TYR A 411 0.35 8.98 9.43
C TYR A 411 -0.70 8.12 10.13
N TYR A 412 -1.74 8.76 10.64
CA TYR A 412 -2.87 8.11 11.32
C TYR A 412 -4.19 8.22 10.52
N ILE A 413 -4.15 8.77 9.29
CA ILE A 413 -5.34 8.92 8.43
C ILE A 413 -5.17 8.04 7.19
#